data_f2daad60d7cbae7e824f6f7053ffb90e
#
_entry.id   f2daad60d7cbae7e824f6f7053ffb90e
#
_cell.length_a   1.000
_cell.length_b   1.000
_cell.length_c   1.000
_cell.angle_alpha   90.00
_cell.angle_beta   90.00
_cell.angle_gamma   90.00
#
_symmetry.space_group_name_H-M   'P 1'
#
loop_
_entity.id
_entity.type
_entity.pdbx_description
1 polymer ?
#
loop_
_entity_poly.entity_id
_entity_poly.type
_entity_poly.pdbx_seq_one_letter_code
_entity_poly.pdbx_strand_id
1 'polypeptide(L)'
;MKKFQIELNKLPTENAGEIVISIDDRIVLQEKTDIIDPICQLFDAWGECFKDDGAVIFLDRYEKKVEFKKKDGDFLIINQRGKKLASVDSERFLRVIFSFLKKEIEQIYISGVDSFRIKDVYHRILEIEPFLSELVNRNNAIMYRTYHSTSGKYELNWNYLKGVEVEPIFTPVLPHNEKSIFYVEENSHEIRKLDSETKEEVWQCHLPLVEDCNCITVNDVTIIWHANRFGENIAKLYAISSSSGEFLWNLEIEGHIIQVVKTTKEELPRLLVMTQEGYNVLLELESGVKVWEKNVRVGGEKLQCHFGSDYYVLAGNPLDEDAEVDAYSNVAIAIQLLDASTRWKQMMEDCNPNEPVTLTNEHFICVAIDSLQKWEYGKEGCNLIFEKAFDEVQYSYIASQGSKILLTRTEYDYEEVSKQIQCYDHKSAQKLYEINMPFEIELPPFLIGEMMVLSLGEGRICGIHIQTGKVIWNNTTLHDITEVLLYKDREIYIATSNLELIILDAACGEVKDIIKLPKNVVAIDFIVSIEEVNNALFISCVSGNMFEIVES
;
A
#
# COMPACT_ATOMS: atom_id res chain seq x y z
N MET A 1 -6.51 -42.62 18.52
CA MET A 1 -6.27 -41.26 17.98
C MET A 1 -5.28 -41.39 16.84
N LYS A 2 -5.59 -40.91 15.65
CA LYS A 2 -4.68 -40.97 14.51
C LYS A 2 -3.46 -40.07 14.79
N LYS A 3 -2.27 -40.54 14.50
CA LYS A 3 -1.02 -39.80 14.72
C LYS A 3 -0.75 -38.94 13.50
N PHE A 4 -0.89 -37.60 13.63
CA PHE A 4 -0.54 -36.64 12.59
C PHE A 4 0.86 -36.07 12.84
N GLN A 5 1.71 -36.05 11.82
CA GLN A 5 3.09 -35.55 11.88
C GLN A 5 3.45 -34.82 10.60
N ILE A 6 4.29 -33.80 10.75
CA ILE A 6 4.99 -33.09 9.67
C ILE A 6 6.47 -33.16 9.97
N GLU A 7 7.27 -33.48 8.98
CA GLU A 7 8.73 -33.58 9.08
C GLU A 7 9.36 -32.89 7.86
N LEU A 8 10.51 -32.28 8.08
CA LEU A 8 11.37 -31.75 7.03
C LEU A 8 12.66 -32.55 6.99
N ASN A 9 12.84 -33.29 5.91
CA ASN A 9 14.10 -34.01 5.66
C ASN A 9 15.02 -33.08 4.85
N LYS A 10 16.06 -32.53 5.50
CA LYS A 10 17.06 -31.69 4.84
C LYS A 10 17.91 -32.53 3.89
N LEU A 11 18.05 -32.07 2.65
CA LEU A 11 18.97 -32.68 1.69
C LEU A 11 20.40 -32.18 1.95
N PRO A 12 21.45 -33.00 1.69
CA PRO A 12 22.83 -32.66 2.03
C PRO A 12 23.43 -31.48 1.27
N THR A 13 22.78 -31.02 0.22
CA THR A 13 23.25 -29.95 -0.67
C THR A 13 22.20 -28.90 -0.79
N GLU A 14 22.53 -27.70 -0.31
CA GLU A 14 21.80 -26.44 -0.49
C GLU A 14 20.45 -26.31 0.26
N ASN A 15 19.79 -25.17 0.12
CA ASN A 15 18.53 -24.79 0.77
C ASN A 15 17.31 -25.65 0.35
N ALA A 16 17.52 -26.90 -0.04
CA ALA A 16 16.50 -27.82 -0.48
C ALA A 16 16.20 -28.88 0.59
N GLY A 17 14.95 -29.30 0.66
CA GLY A 17 14.46 -30.30 1.59
C GLY A 17 13.28 -31.08 1.02
N GLU A 18 12.76 -31.96 1.84
CA GLU A 18 11.58 -32.75 1.53
C GLU A 18 10.59 -32.64 2.68
N ILE A 19 9.43 -32.04 2.42
CA ILE A 19 8.34 -32.00 3.39
C ILE A 19 7.57 -33.31 3.35
N VAL A 20 7.45 -33.97 4.50
CA VAL A 20 6.72 -35.22 4.66
C VAL A 20 5.59 -35.02 5.64
N ILE A 21 4.37 -35.25 5.18
CA ILE A 21 3.17 -35.30 6.04
C ILE A 21 2.76 -36.76 6.21
N SER A 22 2.64 -37.22 7.45
CA SER A 22 2.20 -38.58 7.74
C SER A 22 1.05 -38.66 8.74
N ILE A 23 0.21 -39.65 8.58
CA ILE A 23 -0.91 -39.98 9.49
C ILE A 23 -0.87 -41.46 9.80
N ASP A 24 -0.82 -41.79 11.11
CA ASP A 24 -0.69 -43.17 11.58
C ASP A 24 0.51 -43.92 10.92
N ASP A 25 1.66 -43.23 10.86
CA ASP A 25 2.90 -43.69 10.23
C ASP A 25 2.79 -44.01 8.72
N ARG A 26 1.70 -43.58 8.07
CA ARG A 26 1.54 -43.63 6.60
C ARG A 26 1.83 -42.28 6.00
N ILE A 27 2.75 -42.19 5.08
CA ILE A 27 3.07 -41.01 4.32
C ILE A 27 1.84 -40.66 3.43
N VAL A 28 1.28 -39.48 3.63
CA VAL A 28 0.17 -38.96 2.81
C VAL A 28 0.63 -37.91 1.82
N LEU A 29 1.73 -37.21 2.13
CA LEU A 29 2.40 -36.26 1.23
C LEU A 29 3.91 -36.39 1.44
N GLN A 30 4.66 -36.38 0.33
CA GLN A 30 6.11 -36.34 0.32
C GLN A 30 6.55 -35.57 -0.92
N GLU A 31 7.07 -34.35 -0.72
CA GLU A 31 7.41 -33.46 -1.82
C GLU A 31 8.75 -32.77 -1.57
N LYS A 32 9.59 -32.74 -2.60
CA LYS A 32 10.82 -31.96 -2.60
C LYS A 32 10.50 -30.50 -2.79
N THR A 33 11.17 -29.65 -2.04
CA THR A 33 10.92 -28.22 -2.05
C THR A 33 12.16 -27.41 -1.68
N ASP A 34 12.20 -26.15 -2.04
CA ASP A 34 13.01 -25.17 -1.31
C ASP A 34 12.55 -25.13 0.15
N ILE A 35 13.45 -24.83 1.08
CA ILE A 35 13.13 -24.93 2.51
C ILE A 35 12.40 -23.66 3.00
N ILE A 36 12.84 -22.49 2.55
CA ILE A 36 12.45 -21.22 3.17
C ILE A 36 11.00 -20.85 2.81
N ASP A 37 10.70 -20.75 1.52
CA ASP A 37 9.40 -20.29 1.06
C ASP A 37 8.22 -21.15 1.52
N PRO A 38 8.25 -22.48 1.37
CA PRO A 38 7.16 -23.32 1.85
C PRO A 38 6.95 -23.30 3.37
N ILE A 39 8.02 -23.12 4.16
CA ILE A 39 7.89 -23.01 5.61
C ILE A 39 7.21 -21.68 5.98
N CYS A 40 7.60 -20.58 5.34
CA CYS A 40 6.94 -19.28 5.54
C CYS A 40 5.48 -19.30 5.07
N GLN A 41 5.21 -19.88 3.90
CA GLN A 41 3.82 -20.05 3.42
C GLN A 41 2.99 -20.96 4.36
N LEU A 42 3.60 -21.99 4.94
CA LEU A 42 2.90 -22.84 5.92
C LEU A 42 2.58 -22.08 7.20
N PHE A 43 3.43 -21.12 7.60
CA PHE A 43 3.13 -20.25 8.73
C PHE A 43 1.96 -19.32 8.44
N ASP A 44 1.95 -18.67 7.27
CA ASP A 44 0.85 -17.80 6.85
C ASP A 44 -0.46 -18.60 6.73
N ALA A 45 -0.42 -19.76 6.08
CA ALA A 45 -1.54 -20.68 5.98
C ALA A 45 -2.05 -21.18 7.33
N TRP A 46 -1.15 -21.39 8.31
CA TRP A 46 -1.55 -21.72 9.67
C TRP A 46 -2.36 -20.58 10.31
N GLY A 47 -1.93 -19.33 10.11
CA GLY A 47 -2.69 -18.15 10.56
C GLY A 47 -4.07 -18.05 9.89
N GLU A 48 -4.16 -18.28 8.58
CA GLU A 48 -5.43 -18.26 7.83
C GLU A 48 -6.41 -19.34 8.29
N CYS A 49 -5.93 -20.51 8.74
CA CYS A 49 -6.79 -21.56 9.29
C CYS A 49 -7.59 -21.13 10.54
N PHE A 50 -7.28 -20.01 11.18
CA PHE A 50 -8.10 -19.45 12.25
C PHE A 50 -9.18 -18.50 11.74
N LYS A 51 -9.00 -17.90 10.55
CA LYS A 51 -9.93 -16.91 9.99
C LYS A 51 -10.99 -17.58 9.13
N ASP A 52 -10.56 -18.50 8.25
CA ASP A 52 -11.36 -19.05 7.17
C ASP A 52 -11.52 -20.57 7.26
N ASP A 53 -12.36 -21.10 6.36
CA ASP A 53 -12.57 -22.55 6.21
C ASP A 53 -11.36 -23.29 5.65
N GLY A 54 -10.21 -22.61 5.45
CA GLY A 54 -8.98 -23.26 5.00
C GLY A 54 -7.92 -22.32 4.44
N ALA A 55 -6.82 -22.92 4.00
CA ALA A 55 -5.68 -22.23 3.42
C ALA A 55 -5.02 -23.07 2.32
N VAL A 56 -4.24 -22.44 1.46
CA VAL A 56 -3.49 -23.09 0.38
C VAL A 56 -2.01 -22.77 0.52
N ILE A 57 -1.17 -23.81 0.40
CA ILE A 57 0.29 -23.64 0.31
C ILE A 57 0.79 -24.15 -1.05
N PHE A 58 1.81 -23.48 -1.58
CA PHE A 58 2.51 -23.89 -2.79
C PHE A 58 3.87 -24.51 -2.42
N LEU A 59 4.12 -25.72 -2.91
CA LEU A 59 5.31 -26.48 -2.56
C LEU A 59 6.46 -26.34 -3.57
N ASP A 60 6.17 -25.87 -4.78
CA ASP A 60 7.17 -25.70 -5.83
C ASP A 60 6.71 -24.61 -6.81
N ARG A 61 7.29 -23.44 -6.77
CA ARG A 61 7.09 -22.28 -7.68
C ARG A 61 5.66 -22.17 -8.26
N TYR A 62 4.64 -22.36 -7.38
CA TYR A 62 3.21 -22.34 -7.71
C TYR A 62 2.69 -23.51 -8.57
N GLU A 63 3.52 -24.51 -8.89
CA GLU A 63 3.09 -25.67 -9.70
C GLU A 63 2.38 -26.74 -8.88
N LYS A 64 2.81 -26.96 -7.64
CA LYS A 64 2.22 -27.94 -6.73
C LYS A 64 1.63 -27.26 -5.50
N LYS A 65 0.37 -27.52 -5.22
CA LYS A 65 -0.34 -26.97 -4.08
C LYS A 65 -0.94 -28.04 -3.18
N VAL A 66 -1.01 -27.71 -1.88
CA VAL A 66 -1.78 -28.43 -0.87
C VAL A 66 -2.78 -27.47 -0.25
N GLU A 67 -4.03 -27.90 -0.16
CA GLU A 67 -5.13 -27.15 0.41
C GLU A 67 -5.50 -27.76 1.75
N PHE A 68 -5.62 -26.94 2.77
CA PHE A 68 -6.21 -27.26 4.07
C PHE A 68 -7.62 -26.70 4.12
N LYS A 69 -8.63 -27.54 4.24
CA LYS A 69 -10.03 -27.10 4.25
C LYS A 69 -10.74 -27.56 5.51
N LYS A 70 -11.31 -26.61 6.24
CA LYS A 70 -12.07 -26.91 7.45
C LYS A 70 -13.43 -27.52 7.10
N LYS A 71 -13.76 -28.61 7.75
CA LYS A 71 -15.07 -29.28 7.57
C LYS A 71 -15.44 -30.09 8.82
N ASP A 72 -16.61 -29.79 9.39
CA ASP A 72 -17.19 -30.55 10.53
C ASP A 72 -16.23 -30.70 11.73
N GLY A 73 -15.41 -29.68 12.02
CA GLY A 73 -14.44 -29.68 13.12
C GLY A 73 -13.07 -30.31 12.80
N ASP A 74 -12.88 -30.82 11.59
CA ASP A 74 -11.63 -31.38 11.09
C ASP A 74 -11.05 -30.51 9.97
N PHE A 75 -9.71 -30.54 9.80
CA PHE A 75 -9.07 -30.10 8.57
C PHE A 75 -8.90 -31.24 7.57
N LEU A 76 -9.35 -31.03 6.34
CA LEU A 76 -9.09 -31.90 5.21
C LEU A 76 -7.81 -31.46 4.51
N ILE A 77 -6.89 -32.39 4.27
CA ILE A 77 -5.70 -32.15 3.48
C ILE A 77 -6.00 -32.63 2.07
N ILE A 78 -5.94 -31.73 1.10
CA ILE A 78 -6.36 -31.96 -0.29
C ILE A 78 -5.18 -31.63 -1.21
N ASN A 79 -4.88 -32.51 -2.16
CA ASN A 79 -3.82 -32.26 -3.14
C ASN A 79 -4.31 -31.40 -4.31
N GLN A 80 -3.40 -30.96 -5.17
CA GLN A 80 -3.67 -30.13 -6.36
C GLN A 80 -4.74 -30.70 -7.32
N ARG A 81 -5.05 -32.00 -7.26
CA ARG A 81 -6.09 -32.65 -8.07
C ARG A 81 -7.45 -32.69 -7.37
N GLY A 82 -7.61 -32.01 -6.23
CA GLY A 82 -8.82 -32.02 -5.42
C GLY A 82 -9.05 -33.36 -4.67
N LYS A 83 -8.06 -34.27 -4.66
CA LYS A 83 -8.18 -35.55 -3.95
C LYS A 83 -7.90 -35.34 -2.46
N LYS A 84 -8.86 -35.73 -1.62
CA LYS A 84 -8.68 -35.79 -0.16
C LYS A 84 -7.57 -36.79 0.17
N LEU A 85 -6.54 -36.31 0.81
CA LEU A 85 -5.43 -37.13 1.31
C LEU A 85 -5.71 -37.62 2.74
N ALA A 86 -6.22 -36.71 3.61
CA ALA A 86 -6.43 -36.99 5.00
C ALA A 86 -7.51 -36.10 5.63
N SER A 87 -7.90 -36.44 6.86
CA SER A 87 -8.72 -35.61 7.75
C SER A 87 -8.11 -35.68 9.14
N VAL A 88 -7.89 -34.53 9.75
CA VAL A 88 -7.22 -34.39 11.04
C VAL A 88 -8.07 -33.48 11.94
N ASP A 89 -8.21 -33.83 13.19
CA ASP A 89 -8.84 -33.00 14.21
C ASP A 89 -8.21 -31.59 14.25
N SER A 90 -9.04 -30.58 14.32
CA SER A 90 -8.65 -29.18 14.14
C SER A 90 -7.62 -28.73 15.20
N GLU A 91 -7.86 -29.03 16.48
CA GLU A 91 -6.94 -28.65 17.55
C GLU A 91 -5.58 -29.31 17.33
N ARG A 92 -5.58 -30.59 17.01
CA ARG A 92 -4.36 -31.34 16.78
C ARG A 92 -3.60 -30.86 15.54
N PHE A 93 -4.32 -30.55 14.46
CA PHE A 93 -3.72 -29.99 13.24
C PHE A 93 -2.96 -28.70 13.54
N LEU A 94 -3.62 -27.74 14.19
CA LEU A 94 -3.03 -26.46 14.52
C LEU A 94 -1.81 -26.57 15.46
N ARG A 95 -1.89 -27.42 16.49
CA ARG A 95 -0.77 -27.65 17.43
C ARG A 95 0.43 -28.30 16.75
N VAL A 96 0.20 -29.30 15.92
CA VAL A 96 1.30 -30.02 15.25
C VAL A 96 2.00 -29.12 14.24
N ILE A 97 1.25 -28.36 13.45
CA ILE A 97 1.84 -27.41 12.50
C ILE A 97 2.64 -26.33 13.23
N PHE A 98 2.09 -25.73 14.27
CA PHE A 98 2.82 -24.72 15.03
C PHE A 98 4.11 -25.28 15.68
N SER A 99 4.04 -26.46 16.26
CA SER A 99 5.22 -27.09 16.86
C SER A 99 6.30 -27.42 15.82
N PHE A 100 5.89 -27.84 14.62
CA PHE A 100 6.78 -28.06 13.49
C PHE A 100 7.41 -26.74 13.04
N LEU A 101 6.62 -25.72 12.79
CA LEU A 101 7.07 -24.41 12.35
C LEU A 101 8.05 -23.79 13.35
N LYS A 102 7.71 -23.77 14.63
CA LYS A 102 8.60 -23.28 15.68
C LYS A 102 9.96 -23.97 15.63
N LYS A 103 9.96 -25.29 15.62
CA LYS A 103 11.20 -26.08 15.60
C LYS A 103 12.06 -25.81 14.37
N GLU A 104 11.47 -25.84 13.18
CA GLU A 104 12.24 -25.73 11.95
C GLU A 104 12.73 -24.28 11.73
N ILE A 105 11.88 -23.27 11.99
CA ILE A 105 12.26 -21.86 11.86
C ILE A 105 13.32 -21.47 12.88
N GLU A 106 13.20 -21.91 14.14
CA GLU A 106 14.23 -21.70 15.15
C GLU A 106 15.58 -22.32 14.73
N GLN A 107 15.58 -23.53 14.16
CA GLN A 107 16.80 -24.16 13.66
C GLN A 107 17.41 -23.40 12.48
N ILE A 108 16.60 -22.93 11.53
CA ILE A 108 17.06 -22.17 10.38
C ILE A 108 17.62 -20.81 10.86
N TYR A 109 16.93 -20.14 11.76
CA TYR A 109 17.37 -18.88 12.36
C TYR A 109 18.72 -19.01 13.07
N ILE A 110 18.88 -20.04 13.93
CA ILE A 110 20.13 -20.30 14.67
C ILE A 110 21.27 -20.73 13.73
N SER A 111 20.96 -21.39 12.61
CA SER A 111 21.97 -21.78 11.63
C SER A 111 22.61 -20.59 10.89
N GLY A 112 22.08 -19.38 11.09
CA GLY A 112 22.62 -18.17 10.51
C GLY A 112 22.27 -17.98 9.03
N VAL A 113 21.20 -18.62 8.56
CA VAL A 113 20.63 -18.31 7.23
C VAL A 113 20.20 -16.85 7.23
N ASP A 114 20.81 -16.06 6.36
CA ASP A 114 20.50 -14.64 6.23
C ASP A 114 19.23 -14.45 5.37
N SER A 115 18.09 -14.73 5.97
CA SER A 115 16.77 -14.52 5.38
C SER A 115 15.95 -13.64 6.31
N PHE A 116 15.62 -12.45 5.84
CA PHE A 116 14.75 -11.53 6.56
C PHE A 116 13.39 -12.16 6.86
N ARG A 117 12.81 -12.88 5.90
CA ARG A 117 11.53 -13.58 6.04
C ARG A 117 11.52 -14.61 7.16
N ILE A 118 12.63 -15.35 7.33
CA ILE A 118 12.78 -16.28 8.46
C ILE A 118 12.86 -15.54 9.79
N LYS A 119 13.56 -14.39 9.83
CA LYS A 119 13.64 -13.55 11.04
C LYS A 119 12.27 -13.03 11.43
N ASP A 120 11.50 -12.48 10.46
CA ASP A 120 10.14 -12.00 10.67
C ASP A 120 9.23 -13.10 11.24
N VAL A 121 9.16 -14.26 10.57
CA VAL A 121 8.31 -15.38 11.02
C VAL A 121 8.76 -15.90 12.39
N TYR A 122 10.04 -15.94 12.69
CA TYR A 122 10.54 -16.35 14.01
C TYR A 122 10.02 -15.42 15.13
N HIS A 123 10.09 -14.11 14.92
CA HIS A 123 9.59 -13.15 15.91
C HIS A 123 8.07 -13.24 16.07
N ARG A 124 7.32 -13.43 14.99
CA ARG A 124 5.87 -13.67 15.06
C ARG A 124 5.51 -14.95 15.81
N ILE A 125 6.28 -16.01 15.66
CA ILE A 125 6.11 -17.25 16.44
C ILE A 125 6.30 -16.99 17.94
N LEU A 126 7.30 -16.20 18.32
CA LEU A 126 7.54 -15.86 19.72
C LEU A 126 6.39 -15.01 20.31
N GLU A 127 5.76 -14.15 19.51
CA GLU A 127 4.56 -13.39 19.93
C GLU A 127 3.34 -14.29 20.14
N ILE A 128 3.15 -15.28 19.27
CA ILE A 128 1.95 -16.16 19.27
C ILE A 128 2.06 -17.25 20.36
N GLU A 129 3.26 -17.75 20.63
CA GLU A 129 3.47 -18.91 21.50
C GLU A 129 2.77 -18.80 22.87
N PRO A 130 2.79 -17.66 23.59
CA PRO A 130 2.10 -17.51 24.88
C PRO A 130 0.59 -17.76 24.79
N PHE A 131 -0.01 -17.47 23.65
CA PHE A 131 -1.46 -17.57 23.42
C PHE A 131 -1.90 -18.86 22.74
N LEU A 132 -0.96 -19.69 22.28
CA LEU A 132 -1.24 -20.85 21.46
C LEU A 132 -2.31 -21.77 22.05
N SER A 133 -2.24 -22.06 23.35
CA SER A 133 -3.20 -22.96 24.02
C SER A 133 -4.60 -22.40 24.01
N GLU A 134 -4.76 -21.10 24.13
CA GLU A 134 -6.06 -20.43 24.13
C GLU A 134 -6.63 -20.34 22.71
N LEU A 135 -5.81 -19.94 21.75
CA LEU A 135 -6.17 -19.89 20.33
C LEU A 135 -6.70 -21.23 19.83
N VAL A 136 -5.97 -22.31 20.11
CA VAL A 136 -6.31 -23.64 19.62
C VAL A 136 -7.55 -24.21 20.32
N ASN A 137 -7.71 -23.98 21.63
CA ASN A 137 -8.85 -24.50 22.38
C ASN A 137 -10.17 -23.80 22.04
N ARG A 138 -10.14 -22.53 21.66
CA ARG A 138 -11.36 -21.75 21.38
C ARG A 138 -11.81 -21.78 19.93
N ASN A 139 -11.00 -22.32 19.02
CA ASN A 139 -11.36 -22.53 17.60
C ASN A 139 -11.97 -21.26 16.96
N ASN A 140 -11.29 -20.14 16.99
CA ASN A 140 -11.62 -18.77 16.55
C ASN A 140 -11.53 -17.74 17.69
N ALA A 141 -10.75 -17.99 18.74
CA ALA A 141 -10.52 -16.97 19.75
C ALA A 141 -9.72 -15.82 19.13
N ILE A 142 -10.34 -14.66 19.11
CA ILE A 142 -9.64 -13.42 18.78
C ILE A 142 -8.76 -13.09 19.98
N MET A 143 -7.46 -13.18 19.78
CA MET A 143 -6.48 -12.79 20.77
C MET A 143 -5.80 -11.50 20.29
N TYR A 144 -6.02 -10.43 21.03
CA TYR A 144 -5.41 -9.15 20.73
C TYR A 144 -4.10 -8.97 21.48
N ARG A 145 -3.03 -8.62 20.72
CA ARG A 145 -1.85 -8.01 21.29
C ARG A 145 -2.26 -6.69 21.94
N THR A 146 -1.79 -6.44 23.15
CA THR A 146 -2.04 -5.17 23.84
C THR A 146 -1.14 -4.06 23.28
N TYR A 147 -1.61 -2.82 23.41
CA TYR A 147 -0.79 -1.64 23.13
C TYR A 147 0.51 -1.65 23.94
N HIS A 148 1.60 -1.26 23.30
CA HIS A 148 2.89 -1.08 23.94
C HIS A 148 3.71 -0.02 23.22
N SER A 149 4.30 0.92 23.98
CA SER A 149 5.30 1.88 23.53
C SER A 149 6.61 1.60 24.28
N THR A 150 7.72 1.46 23.57
CA THR A 150 9.01 1.13 24.19
C THR A 150 9.59 2.27 25.00
N SER A 151 9.34 3.51 24.60
CA SER A 151 9.80 4.71 25.35
C SER A 151 8.85 5.11 26.48
N GLY A 152 7.57 4.74 26.38
CA GLY A 152 6.50 5.23 27.22
C GLY A 152 6.10 6.69 26.95
N LYS A 153 6.62 7.30 25.90
CA LYS A 153 6.32 8.69 25.50
C LYS A 153 4.92 8.83 24.89
N TYR A 154 4.42 7.77 24.30
CA TYR A 154 3.14 7.75 23.60
C TYR A 154 2.15 6.87 24.34
N GLU A 155 0.90 7.29 24.40
CA GLU A 155 -0.19 6.57 25.04
C GLU A 155 -1.34 6.36 24.04
N LEU A 156 -1.98 5.19 24.11
CA LEU A 156 -3.19 4.89 23.34
C LEU A 156 -4.38 5.58 24.03
N ASN A 157 -4.86 6.67 23.43
CA ASN A 157 -5.98 7.43 23.97
C ASN A 157 -7.33 6.79 23.59
N TRP A 158 -7.43 6.27 22.36
CA TRP A 158 -8.64 5.65 21.85
C TRP A 158 -8.32 4.59 20.82
N ASN A 159 -9.19 3.58 20.68
CA ASN A 159 -9.11 2.61 19.61
C ASN A 159 -10.51 2.17 19.16
N TYR A 160 -10.62 1.84 17.89
CA TYR A 160 -11.76 1.15 17.29
C TYR A 160 -11.21 -0.13 16.67
N LEU A 161 -11.63 -1.27 17.21
CA LEU A 161 -11.22 -2.57 16.70
C LEU A 161 -12.42 -3.20 16.00
N LYS A 162 -12.35 -3.31 14.70
CA LYS A 162 -13.34 -4.02 13.90
C LYS A 162 -13.28 -5.51 14.25
N GLY A 163 -14.40 -6.13 14.53
CA GLY A 163 -14.49 -7.57 14.79
C GLY A 163 -14.00 -8.39 13.59
N VAL A 164 -13.55 -9.62 13.84
CA VAL A 164 -12.84 -10.49 12.87
C VAL A 164 -13.68 -10.94 11.66
N GLU A 165 -14.87 -10.48 11.52
CA GLU A 165 -15.77 -10.98 10.48
C GLU A 165 -15.70 -10.13 9.23
N VAL A 166 -14.60 -9.81 8.61
CA VAL A 166 -14.68 -9.29 7.24
C VAL A 166 -13.34 -9.10 6.57
N GLU A 167 -13.29 -9.33 5.28
CA GLU A 167 -12.20 -8.95 4.40
C GLU A 167 -11.80 -7.47 4.56
N PRO A 168 -10.51 -7.15 4.52
CA PRO A 168 -10.02 -5.79 4.75
C PRO A 168 -10.33 -4.91 3.54
N ILE A 169 -11.26 -3.99 3.63
CA ILE A 169 -11.62 -3.15 2.48
C ILE A 169 -11.73 -1.64 2.78
N PHE A 170 -11.52 -1.14 3.97
CA PHE A 170 -11.70 0.31 4.15
C PHE A 170 -10.60 1.01 4.92
N THR A 171 -9.99 1.95 4.23
CA THR A 171 -9.21 3.00 4.87
C THR A 171 -10.19 4.03 5.43
N PRO A 172 -10.24 4.27 6.74
CA PRO A 172 -10.95 5.44 7.25
C PRO A 172 -10.29 6.67 6.67
N VAL A 173 -11.04 7.47 5.94
CA VAL A 173 -10.53 8.70 5.39
C VAL A 173 -10.67 9.76 6.45
N LEU A 174 -9.54 10.25 6.93
CA LEU A 174 -9.50 11.42 7.80
C LEU A 174 -9.44 12.66 6.91
N PRO A 175 -10.48 13.52 6.89
CA PRO A 175 -10.41 14.73 6.10
C PRO A 175 -9.42 15.71 6.73
N HIS A 176 -8.49 16.21 5.92
CA HIS A 176 -7.58 17.29 6.30
C HIS A 176 -8.37 18.49 6.83
N ASN A 177 -8.08 18.93 8.02
CA ASN A 177 -8.57 20.12 8.72
C ASN A 177 -9.97 20.05 9.38
N GLU A 178 -10.59 18.88 9.53
CA GLU A 178 -11.83 18.77 10.30
C GLU A 178 -11.63 18.04 11.63
N LYS A 179 -12.34 18.47 12.67
CA LYS A 179 -12.44 17.80 13.96
C LYS A 179 -13.33 16.55 13.91
N SER A 180 -13.18 15.73 12.87
CA SER A 180 -14.11 14.64 12.59
C SER A 180 -13.40 13.43 12.00
N ILE A 181 -13.84 12.25 12.37
CA ILE A 181 -13.39 10.99 11.83
C ILE A 181 -14.55 10.39 11.03
N PHE A 182 -14.31 10.09 9.77
CA PHE A 182 -15.28 9.35 8.94
C PHE A 182 -14.83 7.91 8.81
N TYR A 183 -15.76 6.98 8.92
CA TYR A 183 -15.50 5.59 8.60
C TYR A 183 -16.72 4.93 7.96
N VAL A 184 -16.46 3.89 7.20
CA VAL A 184 -17.50 3.11 6.53
C VAL A 184 -17.62 1.75 7.20
N GLU A 185 -18.84 1.34 7.51
CA GLU A 185 -19.13 0.02 8.03
C GLU A 185 -19.61 -0.87 6.88
N GLU A 186 -18.73 -1.77 6.44
CA GLU A 186 -18.86 -2.54 5.21
C GLU A 186 -20.18 -3.33 5.08
N ASN A 187 -20.55 -4.08 6.11
CA ASN A 187 -21.74 -4.93 6.06
C ASN A 187 -23.07 -4.17 6.19
N SER A 188 -23.04 -2.94 6.67
CA SER A 188 -24.23 -2.12 6.85
C SER A 188 -24.45 -1.12 5.74
N HIS A 189 -23.45 -0.91 4.87
CA HIS A 189 -23.44 0.19 3.88
C HIS A 189 -23.66 1.56 4.55
N GLU A 190 -23.14 1.72 5.77
CA GLU A 190 -23.27 2.94 6.55
C GLU A 190 -21.95 3.69 6.61
N ILE A 191 -22.04 5.00 6.37
CA ILE A 191 -20.96 5.94 6.68
C ILE A 191 -21.30 6.59 8.01
N ARG A 192 -20.33 6.64 8.90
CA ARG A 192 -20.46 7.25 10.21
C ARG A 192 -19.43 8.34 10.38
N LYS A 193 -19.86 9.41 11.03
CA LYS A 193 -19.00 10.48 11.48
C LYS A 193 -18.90 10.46 12.99
N LEU A 194 -17.66 10.45 13.49
CA LEU A 194 -17.37 10.64 14.90
C LEU A 194 -16.77 12.03 15.13
N ASP A 195 -17.09 12.63 16.25
CA ASP A 195 -16.37 13.78 16.75
C ASP A 195 -14.95 13.35 17.18
N SER A 196 -13.92 14.04 16.72
CA SER A 196 -12.54 13.64 16.97
C SER A 196 -12.08 13.85 18.42
N GLU A 197 -12.78 14.68 19.21
CA GLU A 197 -12.48 14.93 20.63
C GLU A 197 -13.25 13.95 21.53
N THR A 198 -14.56 13.84 21.35
CA THR A 198 -15.43 13.02 22.22
C THR A 198 -15.53 11.57 21.79
N LYS A 199 -15.20 11.26 20.51
CA LYS A 199 -15.39 9.94 19.87
C LYS A 199 -16.85 9.48 19.80
N GLU A 200 -17.78 10.38 20.08
CA GLU A 200 -19.21 10.10 19.95
C GLU A 200 -19.64 10.18 18.48
N GLU A 201 -20.60 9.35 18.13
CA GLU A 201 -21.21 9.40 16.80
C GLU A 201 -21.98 10.69 16.64
N VAL A 202 -21.61 11.51 15.64
CA VAL A 202 -22.29 12.75 15.30
C VAL A 202 -23.51 12.44 14.43
N TRP A 203 -23.30 11.58 13.42
CA TRP A 203 -24.36 11.10 12.53
C TRP A 203 -23.93 9.82 11.80
N GLN A 204 -24.93 9.13 11.24
CA GLN A 204 -24.75 8.02 10.30
C GLN A 204 -25.61 8.23 9.06
N CYS A 205 -25.11 7.77 7.90
CA CYS A 205 -25.80 7.83 6.62
C CYS A 205 -25.69 6.49 5.90
N HIS A 206 -26.81 5.96 5.40
CA HIS A 206 -26.81 4.74 4.60
C HIS A 206 -26.59 5.06 3.12
N LEU A 207 -25.57 4.47 2.51
CA LEU A 207 -25.28 4.59 1.09
C LEU A 207 -25.40 3.24 0.38
N PRO A 208 -26.08 3.19 -0.79
CA PRO A 208 -26.35 1.94 -1.49
C PRO A 208 -25.14 1.44 -2.25
N LEU A 209 -24.13 0.97 -1.82
CA LEU A 209 -22.89 0.41 -2.40
C LEU A 209 -21.67 1.11 -1.83
N VAL A 210 -20.96 0.42 -0.97
CA VAL A 210 -19.75 0.97 -0.37
C VAL A 210 -18.73 -0.15 -0.25
N GLU A 211 -17.98 -0.37 -1.33
CA GLU A 211 -16.75 -1.14 -1.30
C GLU A 211 -15.63 -0.22 -1.78
N ASP A 212 -14.47 -0.23 -1.14
CA ASP A 212 -13.28 0.58 -1.50
C ASP A 212 -13.59 2.08 -1.72
N CYS A 213 -14.17 2.73 -0.72
CA CYS A 213 -14.52 4.14 -0.84
C CYS A 213 -13.35 5.07 -0.56
N ASN A 214 -13.30 6.12 -1.39
CA ASN A 214 -12.50 7.31 -1.14
C ASN A 214 -13.42 8.48 -0.79
N CYS A 215 -12.93 9.47 -0.08
CA CYS A 215 -13.70 10.69 0.12
C CYS A 215 -12.81 11.94 0.12
N ILE A 216 -13.48 13.08 -0.08
CA ILE A 216 -12.91 14.41 0.11
C ILE A 216 -13.98 15.31 0.73
N THR A 217 -13.59 16.10 1.71
CA THR A 217 -14.48 17.13 2.28
C THR A 217 -14.08 18.50 1.79
N VAL A 218 -15.06 19.25 1.28
CA VAL A 218 -14.90 20.59 0.79
C VAL A 218 -16.02 21.45 1.38
N ASN A 219 -15.67 22.43 2.21
CA ASN A 219 -16.63 23.20 3.00
C ASN A 219 -17.50 22.27 3.87
N ASP A 220 -18.84 22.33 3.77
CA ASP A 220 -19.76 21.42 4.47
C ASP A 220 -20.23 20.23 3.61
N VAL A 221 -19.53 19.92 2.53
CA VAL A 221 -19.90 18.81 1.65
C VAL A 221 -18.82 17.75 1.66
N THR A 222 -19.17 16.55 2.07
CA THR A 222 -18.33 15.35 1.93
C THR A 222 -18.74 14.59 0.67
N ILE A 223 -17.80 14.45 -0.24
CA ILE A 223 -17.94 13.67 -1.47
C ILE A 223 -17.31 12.30 -1.24
N ILE A 224 -18.04 11.26 -1.58
CA ILE A 224 -17.63 9.88 -1.43
C ILE A 224 -17.75 9.20 -2.77
N TRP A 225 -16.73 8.45 -3.17
CA TRP A 225 -16.78 7.64 -4.38
C TRP A 225 -16.12 6.29 -4.11
N HIS A 226 -16.57 5.29 -4.82
CA HIS A 226 -15.96 3.97 -4.76
C HIS A 226 -15.15 3.69 -6.04
N ALA A 227 -14.02 3.02 -5.87
CA ALA A 227 -13.28 2.44 -6.97
C ALA A 227 -14.05 1.19 -7.43
N ASN A 228 -14.36 1.12 -8.72
CA ASN A 228 -15.08 -0.02 -9.29
C ASN A 228 -14.22 -1.29 -9.24
N ARG A 229 -14.67 -2.33 -8.55
CA ARG A 229 -14.10 -3.67 -8.67
C ARG A 229 -14.82 -4.44 -9.77
N PHE A 230 -14.05 -4.90 -10.78
CA PHE A 230 -14.44 -5.93 -11.73
C PHE A 230 -15.79 -5.79 -12.47
N GLY A 231 -15.78 -5.10 -13.59
CA GLY A 231 -16.74 -5.30 -14.69
C GLY A 231 -17.87 -4.29 -14.83
N GLU A 232 -18.02 -3.32 -13.94
CA GLU A 232 -18.94 -2.20 -14.15
C GLU A 232 -18.16 -0.97 -14.60
N ASN A 233 -18.42 -0.45 -15.80
CA ASN A 233 -17.78 0.77 -16.31
C ASN A 233 -18.46 2.06 -15.79
N ILE A 234 -19.08 2.02 -14.61
CA ILE A 234 -19.81 3.15 -14.05
C ILE A 234 -19.41 3.34 -12.60
N ALA A 235 -18.74 4.43 -12.31
CA ALA A 235 -18.43 4.85 -10.96
C ALA A 235 -19.57 5.72 -10.38
N LYS A 236 -19.75 5.68 -9.07
CA LYS A 236 -20.77 6.46 -8.37
C LYS A 236 -20.12 7.42 -7.39
N LEU A 237 -20.60 8.67 -7.43
CA LEU A 237 -20.29 9.69 -6.43
C LEU A 237 -21.53 9.96 -5.60
N TYR A 238 -21.29 10.18 -4.31
CA TYR A 238 -22.31 10.60 -3.36
C TYR A 238 -21.84 11.85 -2.65
N ALA A 239 -22.74 12.80 -2.44
CA ALA A 239 -22.49 13.98 -1.62
C ALA A 239 -23.40 13.98 -0.40
N ILE A 240 -22.83 14.24 0.75
CA ILE A 240 -23.54 14.38 2.03
C ILE A 240 -23.11 15.68 2.71
N SER A 241 -24.01 16.26 3.50
CA SER A 241 -23.62 17.36 4.39
C SER A 241 -22.70 16.85 5.48
N SER A 242 -21.51 17.43 5.60
CA SER A 242 -20.54 17.07 6.63
C SER A 242 -21.05 17.34 8.04
N SER A 243 -21.89 18.36 8.21
CA SER A 243 -22.43 18.74 9.52
C SER A 243 -23.61 17.86 9.98
N SER A 244 -24.51 17.46 9.07
CA SER A 244 -25.74 16.76 9.41
C SER A 244 -25.82 15.30 8.96
N GLY A 245 -24.96 14.85 8.06
CA GLY A 245 -25.06 13.53 7.42
C GLY A 245 -26.20 13.43 6.42
N GLU A 246 -26.87 14.55 6.10
CA GLU A 246 -27.99 14.56 5.17
C GLU A 246 -27.48 14.31 3.74
N PHE A 247 -28.15 13.41 3.04
CA PHE A 247 -27.86 13.13 1.64
C PHE A 247 -28.21 14.34 0.77
N LEU A 248 -27.26 14.82 -0.03
CA LEU A 248 -27.44 15.99 -0.90
C LEU A 248 -27.75 15.57 -2.33
N TRP A 249 -26.86 14.79 -2.93
CA TRP A 249 -26.99 14.33 -4.32
C TRP A 249 -26.14 13.10 -4.60
N ASN A 250 -26.42 12.41 -5.71
CA ASN A 250 -25.54 11.40 -6.28
C ASN A 250 -25.36 11.62 -7.78
N LEU A 251 -24.31 11.02 -8.33
CA LEU A 251 -24.00 11.07 -9.74
C LEU A 251 -23.32 9.77 -10.17
N GLU A 252 -23.71 9.28 -11.36
CA GLU A 252 -23.02 8.21 -12.06
C GLU A 252 -22.12 8.79 -13.14
N ILE A 253 -20.87 8.29 -13.20
CA ILE A 253 -19.85 8.71 -14.17
C ILE A 253 -19.32 7.46 -14.87
N GLU A 254 -19.16 7.53 -16.18
CA GLU A 254 -18.55 6.46 -16.96
C GLU A 254 -17.06 6.34 -16.62
N GLY A 255 -16.61 5.11 -16.33
CA GLY A 255 -15.23 4.78 -16.04
C GLY A 255 -14.90 4.69 -14.54
N HIS A 256 -13.63 4.43 -14.26
CA HIS A 256 -13.08 4.28 -12.90
C HIS A 256 -12.54 5.63 -12.40
N ILE A 257 -13.11 6.16 -11.32
CA ILE A 257 -12.63 7.42 -10.76
C ILE A 257 -11.26 7.20 -10.11
N ILE A 258 -10.27 7.92 -10.61
CA ILE A 258 -8.91 7.91 -10.07
C ILE A 258 -8.63 9.13 -9.21
N GLN A 259 -9.29 10.25 -9.48
CA GLN A 259 -9.05 11.47 -8.73
C GLN A 259 -10.28 12.39 -8.71
N VAL A 260 -10.52 12.99 -7.54
CA VAL A 260 -11.48 14.06 -7.32
C VAL A 260 -10.74 15.24 -6.70
N VAL A 261 -10.81 16.40 -7.32
CA VAL A 261 -10.04 17.58 -6.92
C VAL A 261 -10.93 18.81 -6.83
N LYS A 262 -10.76 19.57 -5.74
CA LYS A 262 -11.39 20.90 -5.61
C LYS A 262 -10.69 21.91 -6.52
N THR A 263 -11.45 22.63 -7.33
CA THR A 263 -10.92 23.76 -8.09
C THR A 263 -10.83 25.02 -7.23
N THR A 264 -9.68 25.70 -7.25
CA THR A 264 -9.27 26.64 -6.20
C THR A 264 -9.75 28.08 -6.34
N LYS A 265 -10.51 28.47 -7.38
CA LYS A 265 -10.60 29.89 -7.78
C LYS A 265 -11.97 30.52 -8.01
N GLU A 266 -13.05 29.90 -7.61
CA GLU A 266 -14.36 30.52 -7.86
C GLU A 266 -15.10 30.79 -6.55
N GLU A 267 -15.94 31.83 -6.57
CA GLU A 267 -16.89 32.13 -5.48
C GLU A 267 -17.83 30.95 -5.20
N LEU A 268 -18.03 30.08 -6.21
CA LEU A 268 -18.71 28.79 -6.09
C LEU A 268 -17.71 27.65 -6.19
N PRO A 269 -17.56 26.86 -5.16
CA PRO A 269 -16.64 25.72 -5.16
C PRO A 269 -17.12 24.66 -6.17
N ARG A 270 -16.19 24.19 -7.00
CA ARG A 270 -16.42 23.14 -7.99
C ARG A 270 -15.49 21.96 -7.76
N LEU A 271 -15.91 20.81 -8.26
CA LEU A 271 -15.14 19.56 -8.23
C LEU A 271 -14.81 19.13 -9.65
N LEU A 272 -13.56 18.83 -9.92
CA LEU A 272 -13.14 18.11 -11.10
C LEU A 272 -12.98 16.63 -10.75
N VAL A 273 -13.73 15.79 -11.44
CA VAL A 273 -13.66 14.32 -11.33
C VAL A 273 -12.98 13.78 -12.58
N MET A 274 -11.99 12.92 -12.40
CA MET A 274 -11.22 12.34 -13.50
C MET A 274 -11.26 10.82 -13.41
N THR A 275 -11.43 10.16 -14.56
CA THR A 275 -11.47 8.70 -14.66
C THR A 275 -10.28 8.15 -15.43
N GLN A 276 -9.99 6.88 -15.19
CA GLN A 276 -8.94 6.12 -15.88
C GLN A 276 -9.18 6.08 -17.41
N GLU A 277 -10.46 6.08 -17.83
CA GLU A 277 -10.89 6.04 -19.22
C GLU A 277 -10.91 7.44 -19.88
N GLY A 278 -10.39 8.46 -19.20
CA GLY A 278 -10.20 9.81 -19.72
C GLY A 278 -11.44 10.70 -19.66
N TYR A 279 -12.52 10.28 -19.00
CA TYR A 279 -13.64 11.15 -18.74
C TYR A 279 -13.29 12.16 -17.65
N ASN A 280 -13.53 13.44 -17.94
CA ASN A 280 -13.36 14.54 -17.00
C ASN A 280 -14.70 15.24 -16.86
N VAL A 281 -15.15 15.44 -15.62
CA VAL A 281 -16.44 16.05 -15.30
C VAL A 281 -16.22 17.15 -14.29
N LEU A 282 -16.64 18.37 -14.63
CA LEU A 282 -16.66 19.50 -13.69
C LEU A 282 -18.07 19.63 -13.11
N LEU A 283 -18.16 19.61 -11.78
CA LEU A 283 -19.42 19.63 -11.04
C LEU A 283 -19.51 20.87 -10.15
N GLU A 284 -20.72 21.40 -9.97
CA GLU A 284 -21.01 22.28 -8.85
C GLU A 284 -21.07 21.46 -7.54
N LEU A 285 -20.32 21.88 -6.54
CA LEU A 285 -20.17 21.12 -5.29
C LEU A 285 -21.50 20.87 -4.57
N GLU A 286 -22.33 21.91 -4.42
CA GLU A 286 -23.54 21.84 -3.60
C GLU A 286 -24.68 21.10 -4.28
N SER A 287 -24.76 21.17 -5.60
CA SER A 287 -25.88 20.64 -6.37
C SER A 287 -25.59 19.36 -7.15
N GLY A 288 -24.32 19.01 -7.35
CA GLY A 288 -23.90 17.93 -8.23
C GLY A 288 -24.19 18.16 -9.71
N VAL A 289 -24.61 19.36 -10.08
CA VAL A 289 -24.92 19.68 -11.47
C VAL A 289 -23.65 19.71 -12.30
N LYS A 290 -23.65 18.96 -13.41
CA LYS A 290 -22.56 18.98 -14.38
C LYS A 290 -22.44 20.35 -15.05
N VAL A 291 -21.33 21.03 -14.84
CA VAL A 291 -20.98 22.25 -15.57
C VAL A 291 -20.59 21.90 -16.99
N TRP A 292 -19.77 20.88 -17.11
CA TRP A 292 -19.39 20.23 -18.37
C TRP A 292 -18.90 18.82 -18.14
N GLU A 293 -18.88 18.01 -19.19
CA GLU A 293 -18.34 16.67 -19.24
C GLU A 293 -17.60 16.48 -20.56
N LYS A 294 -16.42 15.89 -20.54
CA LYS A 294 -15.61 15.67 -21.73
C LYS A 294 -14.72 14.45 -21.57
N ASN A 295 -14.71 13.59 -22.58
CA ASN A 295 -13.64 12.61 -22.72
C ASN A 295 -12.43 13.31 -23.36
N VAL A 296 -11.36 13.45 -22.59
CA VAL A 296 -10.12 14.12 -23.01
C VAL A 296 -9.12 13.15 -23.66
N ARG A 297 -9.46 11.83 -23.65
CA ARG A 297 -8.64 10.74 -24.19
C ARG A 297 -7.21 10.70 -23.64
N VAL A 298 -7.07 11.10 -22.39
CA VAL A 298 -5.85 10.97 -21.59
C VAL A 298 -6.25 10.39 -20.25
N GLY A 299 -5.67 9.27 -19.86
CA GLY A 299 -6.04 8.53 -18.67
C GLY A 299 -4.92 7.66 -18.14
N GLY A 300 -5.29 6.51 -17.54
CA GLY A 300 -4.38 5.54 -16.96
C GLY A 300 -4.25 5.66 -15.44
N GLU A 301 -3.74 4.62 -14.80
CA GLU A 301 -3.62 4.53 -13.34
C GLU A 301 -2.68 5.57 -12.72
N LYS A 302 -1.68 6.03 -13.48
CA LYS A 302 -0.68 7.01 -13.04
C LYS A 302 -0.95 8.43 -13.54
N LEU A 303 -2.23 8.75 -13.86
CA LEU A 303 -2.62 10.09 -14.30
C LEU A 303 -2.21 11.15 -13.27
N GLN A 304 -1.53 12.19 -13.75
CA GLN A 304 -1.13 13.34 -12.96
C GLN A 304 -1.97 14.57 -13.35
N CYS A 305 -2.37 15.36 -12.36
CA CYS A 305 -3.13 16.59 -12.60
C CYS A 305 -2.51 17.78 -11.86
N HIS A 306 -2.40 18.91 -12.54
CA HIS A 306 -1.99 20.17 -11.95
C HIS A 306 -2.88 21.33 -12.37
N PHE A 307 -3.26 22.17 -11.41
CA PHE A 307 -4.15 23.31 -11.63
C PHE A 307 -3.39 24.62 -11.81
N GLY A 308 -3.58 25.24 -12.98
CA GLY A 308 -3.25 26.64 -13.21
C GLY A 308 -4.38 27.57 -12.73
N SER A 309 -4.34 28.83 -13.21
CA SER A 309 -5.35 29.82 -12.78
C SER A 309 -6.74 29.61 -13.36
N ASP A 310 -6.82 29.20 -14.60
CA ASP A 310 -8.06 29.08 -15.41
C ASP A 310 -8.02 27.83 -16.30
N TYR A 311 -7.04 26.96 -16.11
CA TYR A 311 -6.87 25.70 -16.79
C TYR A 311 -6.27 24.67 -15.85
N TYR A 312 -6.28 23.42 -16.26
CA TYR A 312 -5.52 22.34 -15.64
C TYR A 312 -4.74 21.56 -16.69
N VAL A 313 -3.68 20.95 -16.28
CA VAL A 313 -2.83 20.09 -17.12
C VAL A 313 -2.97 18.66 -16.63
N LEU A 314 -3.19 17.75 -17.55
CA LEU A 314 -3.14 16.32 -17.33
C LEU A 314 -1.92 15.74 -18.02
N ALA A 315 -1.26 14.79 -17.39
CA ALA A 315 -0.23 13.95 -18.01
C ALA A 315 -0.55 12.48 -17.72
N GLY A 316 -0.64 11.68 -18.76
CA GLY A 316 -1.03 10.26 -18.67
C GLY A 316 -0.97 9.55 -20.01
N ASN A 317 -1.58 8.39 -20.09
CA ASN A 317 -1.60 7.55 -21.29
C ASN A 317 -2.57 8.10 -22.33
N PRO A 318 -2.22 8.10 -23.64
CA PRO A 318 -3.18 8.34 -24.70
C PRO A 318 -4.19 7.19 -24.81
N LEU A 319 -5.47 7.52 -24.96
CA LEU A 319 -6.58 6.57 -25.08
C LEU A 319 -7.21 6.59 -26.48
N ASP A 320 -6.51 7.06 -27.49
CA ASP A 320 -6.99 7.12 -28.87
C ASP A 320 -6.86 5.73 -29.53
N GLU A 321 -8.00 5.10 -29.87
CA GLU A 321 -8.03 3.78 -30.53
C GLU A 321 -7.48 3.80 -31.97
N ASP A 322 -7.47 4.98 -32.62
CA ASP A 322 -7.10 5.13 -34.03
C ASP A 322 -5.64 5.56 -34.25
N ALA A 323 -4.93 5.88 -33.18
CA ALA A 323 -3.50 6.14 -33.29
C ALA A 323 -2.76 4.79 -33.27
N GLU A 324 -1.92 4.54 -34.26
CA GLU A 324 -0.75 3.66 -34.09
C GLU A 324 0.14 4.28 -33.01
N VAL A 325 -0.43 4.50 -31.80
CA VAL A 325 0.31 5.03 -30.66
C VAL A 325 1.10 3.85 -30.15
N ASP A 326 2.39 3.93 -30.30
CA ASP A 326 3.28 2.99 -29.66
C ASP A 326 2.86 2.88 -28.18
N ALA A 327 2.82 1.66 -27.67
CA ALA A 327 2.46 1.37 -26.27
C ALA A 327 3.33 2.14 -25.24
N TYR A 328 4.27 2.91 -25.72
CA TYR A 328 5.29 3.67 -24.98
C TYR A 328 5.16 5.18 -25.14
N SER A 329 3.96 5.72 -25.31
CA SER A 329 3.77 7.17 -25.39
C SER A 329 2.95 7.71 -24.23
N ASN A 330 3.34 8.86 -23.70
CA ASN A 330 2.56 9.67 -22.78
C ASN A 330 2.04 10.93 -23.48
N VAL A 331 0.98 11.51 -22.93
CA VAL A 331 0.38 12.75 -23.41
C VAL A 331 0.25 13.74 -22.28
N ALA A 332 0.68 14.96 -22.51
CA ALA A 332 0.28 16.10 -21.68
C ALA A 332 -0.76 16.94 -22.43
N ILE A 333 -1.81 17.33 -21.73
CA ILE A 333 -2.90 18.14 -22.29
C ILE A 333 -3.32 19.22 -21.32
N ALA A 334 -3.45 20.46 -21.80
CA ALA A 334 -4.02 21.55 -21.02
C ALA A 334 -5.48 21.82 -21.43
N ILE A 335 -6.35 21.90 -20.44
CA ILE A 335 -7.80 22.03 -20.60
C ILE A 335 -8.28 23.25 -19.84
N GLN A 336 -9.09 24.07 -20.51
CA GLN A 336 -9.73 25.24 -19.93
C GLN A 336 -10.81 24.82 -18.92
N LEU A 337 -10.79 25.38 -17.72
CA LEU A 337 -11.79 25.05 -16.69
C LEU A 337 -13.20 25.59 -17.06
N LEU A 338 -13.29 26.68 -17.81
CA LEU A 338 -14.57 27.33 -18.12
C LEU A 338 -15.48 26.48 -19.03
N ASP A 339 -14.91 25.92 -20.11
CA ASP A 339 -15.67 25.32 -21.21
C ASP A 339 -15.09 23.96 -21.70
N ALA A 340 -14.15 23.38 -20.97
CA ALA A 340 -13.44 22.17 -21.33
C ALA A 340 -12.70 22.24 -22.69
N SER A 341 -12.46 23.43 -23.26
CA SER A 341 -11.68 23.51 -24.49
C SER A 341 -10.24 23.13 -24.27
N THR A 342 -9.68 22.38 -25.22
CA THR A 342 -8.25 22.04 -25.20
C THR A 342 -7.44 23.26 -25.61
N ARG A 343 -6.53 23.69 -24.76
CA ARG A 343 -5.58 24.79 -25.07
C ARG A 343 -4.42 24.29 -25.92
N TRP A 344 -3.80 23.20 -25.47
CA TRP A 344 -2.74 22.51 -26.19
C TRP A 344 -2.70 21.02 -25.81
N LYS A 345 -2.13 20.21 -26.67
CA LYS A 345 -1.86 18.78 -26.48
C LYS A 345 -0.45 18.50 -26.98
N GLN A 346 0.35 17.82 -26.18
CA GLN A 346 1.71 17.43 -26.50
C GLN A 346 1.87 15.93 -26.33
N MET A 347 2.26 15.26 -27.40
CA MET A 347 2.70 13.86 -27.36
C MET A 347 4.15 13.81 -26.86
N MET A 348 4.43 12.86 -25.99
CA MET A 348 5.75 12.54 -25.49
C MET A 348 6.07 11.13 -25.97
N GLU A 349 6.76 11.07 -27.09
CA GLU A 349 7.17 9.81 -27.72
C GLU A 349 8.17 9.08 -26.82
N ASP A 350 8.20 7.75 -26.90
CA ASP A 350 9.11 6.88 -26.14
C ASP A 350 9.04 6.99 -24.60
N CYS A 351 8.07 7.73 -24.06
CA CYS A 351 7.81 7.78 -22.63
C CYS A 351 6.92 6.60 -22.22
N ASN A 352 7.49 5.61 -21.56
CA ASN A 352 6.73 4.46 -21.08
C ASN A 352 5.58 4.92 -20.16
N PRO A 353 4.32 4.60 -20.47
CA PRO A 353 3.17 4.98 -19.64
C PRO A 353 3.21 4.38 -18.23
N ASN A 354 3.98 3.34 -18.02
CA ASN A 354 4.20 2.73 -16.70
C ASN A 354 5.34 3.35 -15.91
N GLU A 355 6.11 4.27 -16.53
CA GLU A 355 7.20 4.94 -15.86
C GLU A 355 6.69 6.19 -15.10
N PRO A 356 7.39 6.58 -14.03
CA PRO A 356 6.96 7.70 -13.19
C PRO A 356 7.07 9.03 -13.92
N VAL A 357 6.04 9.85 -13.79
CA VAL A 357 6.02 11.25 -14.22
C VAL A 357 5.87 12.14 -12.99
N THR A 358 6.65 13.20 -12.90
CA THR A 358 6.50 14.21 -11.86
C THR A 358 6.01 15.52 -12.46
N LEU A 359 4.84 15.96 -12.03
CA LEU A 359 4.20 17.20 -12.45
C LEU A 359 4.38 18.28 -11.37
N THR A 360 4.87 19.43 -11.75
CA THR A 360 4.99 20.62 -10.89
C THR A 360 4.20 21.79 -11.50
N ASN A 361 4.22 22.94 -10.87
CA ASN A 361 3.49 24.13 -11.34
C ASN A 361 3.89 24.62 -12.75
N GLU A 362 5.09 24.31 -13.22
CA GLU A 362 5.65 24.86 -14.46
C GLU A 362 6.31 23.80 -15.34
N HIS A 363 6.55 22.63 -14.78
CA HIS A 363 7.32 21.59 -15.46
C HIS A 363 6.72 20.22 -15.23
N PHE A 364 6.86 19.34 -16.20
CA PHE A 364 6.82 17.92 -15.95
C PHE A 364 8.14 17.25 -16.35
N ILE A 365 8.44 16.19 -15.65
CA ILE A 365 9.65 15.40 -15.85
C ILE A 365 9.19 13.97 -16.03
N CYS A 366 9.58 13.35 -17.14
CA CYS A 366 9.27 11.96 -17.43
C CYS A 366 10.53 11.18 -17.79
N VAL A 367 10.46 9.88 -17.61
CA VAL A 367 11.47 8.95 -18.07
C VAL A 367 10.96 8.30 -19.35
N ALA A 368 11.69 8.50 -20.42
CA ALA A 368 11.52 7.77 -21.67
C ALA A 368 12.33 6.47 -21.61
N ILE A 369 12.16 5.57 -22.58
CA ILE A 369 12.83 4.26 -22.62
C ILE A 369 14.35 4.41 -22.47
N ASP A 370 14.92 5.44 -23.10
CA ASP A 370 16.37 5.68 -23.16
C ASP A 370 16.79 7.08 -22.73
N SER A 371 15.87 7.88 -22.16
CA SER A 371 16.18 9.27 -21.80
C SER A 371 15.35 9.80 -20.63
N LEU A 372 15.92 10.80 -19.95
CA LEU A 372 15.23 11.69 -19.03
C LEU A 372 14.82 12.94 -19.76
N GLN A 373 13.53 13.22 -19.80
CA GLN A 373 12.98 14.40 -20.46
C GLN A 373 12.39 15.37 -19.43
N LYS A 374 12.65 16.64 -19.63
CA LYS A 374 12.02 17.72 -18.90
C LYS A 374 11.32 18.69 -19.84
N TRP A 375 10.08 18.93 -19.55
CA TRP A 375 9.21 19.80 -20.31
C TRP A 375 8.76 20.99 -19.46
N GLU A 376 8.86 22.18 -19.98
CA GLU A 376 8.24 23.37 -19.41
C GLU A 376 6.88 23.60 -20.07
N TYR A 377 5.86 23.85 -19.26
CA TYR A 377 4.55 24.14 -19.78
C TYR A 377 3.98 25.44 -19.21
N GLY A 378 3.09 26.04 -19.97
CA GLY A 378 2.39 27.24 -19.59
C GLY A 378 1.02 27.29 -20.21
N LYS A 379 0.44 28.49 -20.20
CA LYS A 379 -0.89 28.72 -20.75
C LYS A 379 -0.95 28.45 -22.26
N GLU A 380 0.10 28.74 -22.99
CA GLU A 380 0.13 28.78 -24.46
C GLU A 380 0.73 27.52 -25.11
N GLY A 381 1.37 26.67 -24.31
CA GLY A 381 2.01 25.48 -24.88
C GLY A 381 2.93 24.76 -23.91
N CYS A 382 3.62 23.77 -24.47
CA CYS A 382 4.56 22.92 -23.80
C CYS A 382 5.83 22.81 -24.66
N ASN A 383 7.01 22.95 -24.05
CA ASN A 383 8.30 22.92 -24.73
C ASN A 383 9.27 21.97 -24.02
N LEU A 384 9.96 21.14 -24.80
CA LEU A 384 11.04 20.33 -24.30
C LEU A 384 12.22 21.23 -23.92
N ILE A 385 12.62 21.18 -22.66
CA ILE A 385 13.75 21.96 -22.13
C ILE A 385 15.05 21.20 -22.32
N PHE A 386 15.04 19.94 -21.96
CA PHE A 386 16.15 19.05 -22.25
C PHE A 386 15.69 17.60 -22.38
N GLU A 387 16.52 16.86 -23.10
CA GLU A 387 16.51 15.41 -23.16
C GLU A 387 17.92 14.90 -22.87
N LYS A 388 18.01 13.97 -21.94
CA LYS A 388 19.26 13.37 -21.52
C LYS A 388 19.21 11.87 -21.75
N ALA A 389 19.90 11.41 -22.79
CA ALA A 389 20.01 9.99 -23.09
C ALA A 389 20.77 9.24 -21.99
N PHE A 390 20.34 8.03 -21.73
CA PHE A 390 21.05 7.04 -20.94
C PHE A 390 20.91 5.64 -21.56
N ASP A 391 21.63 4.68 -21.01
CA ASP A 391 21.52 3.29 -21.44
C ASP A 391 20.12 2.75 -21.06
N GLU A 392 19.60 1.84 -21.85
CA GLU A 392 18.26 1.23 -21.70
C GLU A 392 18.06 0.68 -20.28
N VAL A 393 17.05 1.18 -19.54
CA VAL A 393 16.91 0.93 -18.11
C VAL A 393 15.49 1.09 -17.63
N GLN A 394 15.09 0.25 -16.69
CA GLN A 394 13.85 0.43 -15.94
C GLN A 394 14.06 1.32 -14.71
N TYR A 395 13.20 2.32 -14.56
CA TYR A 395 13.16 3.18 -13.39
C TYR A 395 11.93 2.89 -12.54
N SER A 396 12.12 2.83 -11.23
CA SER A 396 11.02 2.56 -10.29
C SER A 396 10.31 3.84 -9.85
N TYR A 397 11.09 4.88 -9.55
CA TYR A 397 10.54 6.14 -9.03
C TYR A 397 11.32 7.35 -9.52
N ILE A 398 10.59 8.46 -9.68
CA ILE A 398 11.15 9.79 -9.93
C ILE A 398 10.68 10.76 -8.85
N ALA A 399 11.59 11.57 -8.34
CA ALA A 399 11.27 12.65 -7.42
C ALA A 399 12.05 13.91 -7.79
N SER A 400 11.48 15.08 -7.53
CA SER A 400 12.18 16.33 -7.72
C SER A 400 12.09 17.21 -6.48
N GLN A 401 13.22 17.81 -6.10
CA GLN A 401 13.26 18.75 -4.99
C GLN A 401 14.27 19.87 -5.25
N GLY A 402 13.80 21.11 -5.23
CA GLY A 402 14.61 22.29 -5.51
C GLY A 402 15.28 22.22 -6.88
N SER A 403 16.62 22.15 -6.92
CA SER A 403 17.39 22.07 -8.15
C SER A 403 17.77 20.64 -8.56
N LYS A 404 17.15 19.62 -7.97
CA LYS A 404 17.54 18.21 -8.14
C LYS A 404 16.41 17.37 -8.70
N ILE A 405 16.76 16.42 -9.56
CA ILE A 405 15.94 15.31 -10.02
C ILE A 405 16.59 14.04 -9.51
N LEU A 406 15.82 13.22 -8.83
CA LEU A 406 16.25 11.94 -8.27
C LEU A 406 15.56 10.82 -9.04
N LEU A 407 16.31 9.90 -9.56
CA LEU A 407 15.83 8.69 -10.20
C LEU A 407 16.27 7.48 -9.40
N THR A 408 15.36 6.57 -9.13
CA THR A 408 15.71 5.25 -8.62
C THR A 408 15.65 4.26 -9.78
N ARG A 409 16.70 3.50 -9.94
CA ARG A 409 16.89 2.54 -11.02
C ARG A 409 16.97 1.13 -10.46
N THR A 410 16.24 0.20 -11.06
CA THR A 410 16.43 -1.23 -10.84
C THR A 410 16.76 -1.86 -12.18
N GLU A 411 17.96 -2.38 -12.33
CA GLU A 411 18.41 -3.07 -13.52
C GLU A 411 18.36 -4.57 -13.27
N TYR A 412 17.63 -5.27 -14.11
CA TYR A 412 17.56 -6.72 -14.08
C TYR A 412 18.47 -7.27 -15.17
N ASP A 413 19.71 -7.59 -14.83
CA ASP A 413 20.54 -8.46 -15.68
C ASP A 413 20.35 -9.90 -15.22
N TYR A 414 20.46 -10.87 -16.12
CA TYR A 414 20.16 -12.29 -15.86
C TYR A 414 20.92 -12.91 -14.68
N GLU A 415 21.95 -12.26 -14.17
CA GLU A 415 22.80 -12.73 -13.08
C GLU A 415 22.91 -11.77 -11.88
N GLU A 416 22.63 -10.47 -12.03
CA GLU A 416 22.71 -9.50 -10.93
C GLU A 416 21.66 -8.39 -11.09
N VAL A 417 20.97 -8.05 -9.99
CA VAL A 417 20.06 -6.91 -9.92
C VAL A 417 20.85 -5.71 -9.42
N SER A 418 21.20 -4.77 -10.31
CA SER A 418 21.80 -3.52 -9.88
C SER A 418 20.71 -2.52 -9.46
N LYS A 419 20.91 -1.89 -8.32
CA LYS A 419 19.96 -0.98 -7.69
C LYS A 419 20.67 0.34 -7.47
N GLN A 420 20.22 1.39 -8.14
CA GLN A 420 20.93 2.66 -8.19
C GLN A 420 20.01 3.84 -7.90
N ILE A 421 20.61 4.87 -7.31
CA ILE A 421 20.01 6.19 -7.24
C ILE A 421 20.88 7.12 -8.06
N GLN A 422 20.27 7.80 -9.00
CA GLN A 422 20.93 8.82 -9.81
C GLN A 422 20.33 10.19 -9.49
N CYS A 423 21.19 11.18 -9.32
CA CYS A 423 20.79 12.56 -9.12
C CYS A 423 21.25 13.43 -10.27
N TYR A 424 20.35 14.22 -10.81
CA TYR A 424 20.60 15.15 -11.89
C TYR A 424 20.32 16.58 -11.46
N ASP A 425 21.05 17.52 -12.02
CA ASP A 425 20.75 18.94 -11.90
C ASP A 425 19.51 19.28 -12.73
N HIS A 426 18.54 19.94 -12.13
CA HIS A 426 17.25 20.25 -12.72
C HIS A 426 17.31 21.21 -13.92
N LYS A 427 18.40 22.00 -14.08
CA LYS A 427 18.55 22.97 -15.17
C LYS A 427 19.40 22.45 -16.32
N SER A 428 20.49 21.76 -16.00
CA SER A 428 21.48 21.33 -16.98
C SER A 428 21.37 19.88 -17.39
N ALA A 429 20.55 19.09 -16.72
CA ALA A 429 20.51 17.63 -16.85
C ALA A 429 21.87 16.94 -16.60
N GLN A 430 22.80 17.64 -15.94
CA GLN A 430 24.08 17.03 -15.60
C GLN A 430 23.89 16.03 -14.46
N LYS A 431 24.37 14.79 -14.64
CA LYS A 431 24.43 13.82 -13.55
C LYS A 431 25.39 14.31 -12.47
N LEU A 432 24.92 14.51 -11.28
CA LEU A 432 25.68 15.03 -10.15
C LEU A 432 26.36 13.92 -9.37
N TYR A 433 25.64 12.83 -9.14
CA TYR A 433 26.17 11.64 -8.51
C TYR A 433 25.31 10.41 -8.83
N GLU A 434 25.86 9.26 -8.53
CA GLU A 434 25.21 7.95 -8.59
C GLU A 434 25.59 7.14 -7.36
N ILE A 435 24.64 6.39 -6.81
CA ILE A 435 24.82 5.56 -5.62
C ILE A 435 24.33 4.17 -5.94
N ASN A 436 25.18 3.17 -5.78
CA ASN A 436 24.77 1.78 -5.82
C ASN A 436 24.19 1.39 -4.47
N MET A 437 22.99 0.84 -4.48
CA MET A 437 22.31 0.37 -3.28
C MET A 437 22.46 -1.14 -3.15
N PRO A 438 22.76 -1.65 -1.95
CA PRO A 438 22.91 -3.09 -1.74
C PRO A 438 21.59 -3.86 -1.75
N PHE A 439 20.45 -3.16 -1.63
CA PHE A 439 19.11 -3.73 -1.53
C PHE A 439 18.14 -3.03 -2.47
N GLU A 440 17.04 -3.70 -2.77
CA GLU A 440 15.95 -3.16 -3.58
C GLU A 440 15.31 -1.94 -2.91
N ILE A 441 14.92 -0.95 -3.72
CA ILE A 441 14.17 0.20 -3.27
C ILE A 441 12.69 -0.16 -3.43
N GLU A 442 12.02 -0.39 -2.31
CA GLU A 442 10.65 -0.94 -2.30
C GLU A 442 9.58 0.16 -2.36
N LEU A 443 9.88 1.33 -1.82
CA LEU A 443 8.92 2.43 -1.73
C LEU A 443 9.46 3.70 -2.40
N PRO A 444 8.56 4.59 -2.84
CA PRO A 444 8.97 5.91 -3.33
C PRO A 444 9.86 6.64 -2.34
N PRO A 445 10.90 7.35 -2.81
CA PRO A 445 11.74 8.17 -1.94
C PRO A 445 10.92 9.22 -1.17
N PHE A 446 11.04 9.25 0.14
CA PHE A 446 10.41 10.26 0.97
C PHE A 446 11.37 11.43 1.22
N LEU A 447 11.01 12.63 0.76
CA LEU A 447 11.89 13.80 0.76
C LEU A 447 11.63 14.70 1.97
N ILE A 448 12.66 14.97 2.77
CA ILE A 448 12.58 15.78 3.99
C ILE A 448 13.70 16.86 3.94
N GLY A 449 13.36 18.07 3.57
CA GLY A 449 14.36 19.13 3.45
C GLY A 449 15.51 18.73 2.52
N GLU A 450 16.73 18.63 3.04
CA GLU A 450 17.91 18.19 2.26
C GLU A 450 18.21 16.69 2.35
N MET A 451 17.30 15.92 2.92
CA MET A 451 17.45 14.48 3.10
C MET A 451 16.40 13.74 2.29
N MET A 452 16.81 12.62 1.73
CA MET A 452 15.96 11.59 1.13
C MET A 452 15.99 10.37 2.04
N VAL A 453 14.81 9.87 2.40
CA VAL A 453 14.64 8.62 3.15
C VAL A 453 14.18 7.54 2.20
N LEU A 454 14.84 6.39 2.24
CA LEU A 454 14.56 5.25 1.40
C LEU A 454 14.21 4.03 2.23
N SER A 455 13.13 3.39 1.90
CA SER A 455 12.83 2.01 2.31
C SER A 455 13.51 1.05 1.34
N LEU A 456 14.29 0.17 1.89
CA LEU A 456 15.03 -0.86 1.17
C LEU A 456 14.53 -2.24 1.60
N GLY A 457 14.70 -3.21 0.74
CA GLY A 457 14.32 -4.59 1.05
C GLY A 457 14.87 -5.10 2.38
N GLU A 458 14.18 -6.07 2.95
CA GLU A 458 14.54 -6.70 4.22
C GLU A 458 14.45 -5.77 5.45
N GLY A 459 13.44 -4.89 5.47
CA GLY A 459 13.19 -3.98 6.59
C GLY A 459 14.28 -2.92 6.80
N ARG A 460 15.07 -2.64 5.78
CA ARG A 460 16.13 -1.64 5.86
C ARG A 460 15.62 -0.25 5.50
N ILE A 461 16.17 0.74 6.16
CA ILE A 461 15.87 2.15 5.88
C ILE A 461 17.15 2.98 6.00
N CYS A 462 17.31 3.96 5.12
CA CYS A 462 18.43 4.87 5.17
C CYS A 462 18.05 6.32 4.87
N GLY A 463 18.78 7.24 5.47
CA GLY A 463 18.75 8.67 5.16
C GLY A 463 19.96 9.05 4.31
N ILE A 464 19.71 9.73 3.19
CA ILE A 464 20.75 10.16 2.23
C ILE A 464 20.65 11.67 2.05
N HIS A 465 21.78 12.35 2.11
CA HIS A 465 21.84 13.78 1.82
C HIS A 465 21.66 14.06 0.32
N ILE A 466 20.60 14.75 -0.06
CA ILE A 466 20.20 14.96 -1.46
C ILE A 466 21.29 15.68 -2.28
N GLN A 467 21.98 16.66 -1.68
CA GLN A 467 22.99 17.44 -2.41
C GLN A 467 24.28 16.65 -2.72
N THR A 468 24.65 15.70 -1.88
CA THR A 468 25.95 15.02 -1.95
C THR A 468 25.88 13.54 -2.23
N GLY A 469 24.71 12.92 -2.13
CA GLY A 469 24.54 11.48 -2.23
C GLY A 469 25.15 10.67 -1.07
N LYS A 470 25.57 11.33 0.01
CA LYS A 470 26.16 10.64 1.15
C LYS A 470 25.08 10.03 2.04
N VAL A 471 25.25 8.77 2.39
CA VAL A 471 24.45 8.14 3.44
C VAL A 471 24.74 8.85 4.76
N ILE A 472 23.70 9.41 5.38
CA ILE A 472 23.78 10.10 6.68
C ILE A 472 23.68 9.06 7.78
N TRP A 473 22.71 8.14 7.65
CA TRP A 473 22.44 7.04 8.56
C TRP A 473 21.77 5.88 7.83
N ASN A 474 21.85 4.69 8.43
CA ASN A 474 21.10 3.51 8.05
C ASN A 474 20.57 2.81 9.30
N ASN A 475 19.46 2.10 9.16
CA ASN A 475 18.85 1.31 10.22
C ASN A 475 18.20 0.05 9.62
N THR A 476 17.84 -0.89 10.48
CA THR A 476 17.13 -2.12 10.10
C THR A 476 16.04 -2.37 11.11
N THR A 477 14.82 -2.58 10.63
CA THR A 477 13.66 -2.98 11.43
C THR A 477 13.58 -4.50 11.53
N LEU A 478 12.76 -5.03 12.44
CA LEU A 478 12.51 -6.48 12.55
C LEU A 478 11.52 -7.00 11.50
N HIS A 479 10.69 -6.10 10.97
CA HIS A 479 9.61 -6.42 10.03
C HIS A 479 9.72 -5.57 8.78
N ASP A 480 9.12 -6.02 7.68
CA ASP A 480 9.07 -5.27 6.43
C ASP A 480 8.43 -3.90 6.65
N ILE A 481 9.00 -2.89 6.03
CA ILE A 481 8.46 -1.53 6.03
C ILE A 481 7.36 -1.48 4.99
N THR A 482 6.15 -1.14 5.41
CA THR A 482 5.01 -1.01 4.50
C THR A 482 4.88 0.40 3.93
N GLU A 483 5.25 1.41 4.72
CA GLU A 483 5.23 2.79 4.28
C GLU A 483 6.06 3.70 5.20
N VAL A 484 6.60 4.82 4.63
CA VAL A 484 7.11 5.96 5.40
C VAL A 484 6.01 7.00 5.39
N LEU A 485 5.35 7.20 6.53
CA LEU A 485 4.06 7.86 6.56
C LEU A 485 4.11 9.34 6.91
N LEU A 486 4.97 9.74 7.85
CA LEU A 486 4.93 11.09 8.39
C LEU A 486 6.32 11.58 8.79
N TYR A 487 6.56 12.88 8.58
CA TYR A 487 7.67 13.61 9.17
C TYR A 487 7.13 14.76 10.01
N LYS A 488 7.44 14.75 11.32
CA LYS A 488 7.02 15.76 12.27
C LYS A 488 8.11 15.97 13.33
N ASP A 489 8.38 17.20 13.71
CA ASP A 489 9.27 17.57 14.83
C ASP A 489 10.64 16.88 14.82
N ARG A 490 11.22 16.66 13.62
CA ARG A 490 12.46 15.90 13.37
C ARG A 490 12.33 14.40 13.62
N GLU A 491 11.14 13.88 13.65
CA GLU A 491 10.85 12.45 13.76
C GLU A 491 10.26 11.93 12.46
N ILE A 492 10.68 10.71 12.08
CA ILE A 492 10.15 9.98 10.94
C ILE A 492 9.34 8.82 11.49
N TYR A 493 8.09 8.74 11.08
CA TYR A 493 7.17 7.70 11.48
C TYR A 493 7.05 6.68 10.35
N ILE A 494 7.28 5.40 10.66
CA ILE A 494 7.38 4.32 9.70
C ILE A 494 6.45 3.20 10.12
N ALA A 495 5.61 2.74 9.20
CA ALA A 495 4.77 1.57 9.41
C ALA A 495 5.49 0.27 9.01
N THR A 496 5.17 -0.81 9.70
CA THR A 496 5.66 -2.15 9.38
C THR A 496 4.53 -3.14 9.15
N SER A 497 4.86 -4.25 8.49
CA SER A 497 3.94 -5.37 8.21
C SER A 497 3.40 -6.06 9.48
N ASN A 498 3.96 -5.78 10.65
CA ASN A 498 3.49 -6.31 11.94
C ASN A 498 2.65 -5.35 12.76
N LEU A 499 2.05 -4.34 12.13
CA LEU A 499 1.25 -3.31 12.80
C LEU A 499 2.05 -2.60 13.89
N GLU A 500 3.27 -2.22 13.58
CA GLU A 500 4.15 -1.43 14.44
C GLU A 500 4.39 -0.08 13.78
N LEU A 501 4.40 0.96 14.60
CA LEU A 501 4.84 2.28 14.21
C LEU A 501 6.22 2.53 14.83
N ILE A 502 7.23 2.67 13.99
CA ILE A 502 8.59 2.95 14.42
C ILE A 502 8.85 4.44 14.28
N ILE A 503 9.36 5.06 15.32
CA ILE A 503 9.70 6.49 15.34
C ILE A 503 11.21 6.62 15.36
N LEU A 504 11.75 7.25 14.31
CA LEU A 504 13.19 7.51 14.18
C LEU A 504 13.50 8.99 14.36
N ASP A 505 14.66 9.27 14.91
CA ASP A 505 15.27 10.59 14.79
C ASP A 505 15.73 10.83 13.35
N ALA A 506 15.21 11.86 12.71
CA ALA A 506 15.51 12.14 11.31
C ALA A 506 17.00 12.48 11.07
N ALA A 507 17.70 13.02 12.04
CA ALA A 507 19.08 13.45 11.86
C ALA A 507 20.10 12.29 11.93
N CYS A 508 19.82 11.26 12.73
CA CYS A 508 20.76 10.17 12.97
C CYS A 508 20.18 8.77 12.69
N GLY A 509 18.87 8.65 12.43
CA GLY A 509 18.20 7.37 12.19
C GLY A 509 18.04 6.48 13.44
N GLU A 510 18.33 6.99 14.63
CA GLU A 510 18.16 6.23 15.88
C GLU A 510 16.68 5.99 16.17
N VAL A 511 16.33 4.78 16.60
CA VAL A 511 14.98 4.44 17.03
C VAL A 511 14.67 5.15 18.35
N LYS A 512 13.71 6.05 18.35
CA LYS A 512 13.21 6.74 19.54
C LYS A 512 12.13 5.96 20.24
N ASP A 513 11.25 5.34 19.47
CA ASP A 513 10.18 4.52 19.99
C ASP A 513 9.74 3.44 18.99
N ILE A 514 9.18 2.36 19.52
CA ILE A 514 8.46 1.34 18.76
C ILE A 514 7.09 1.18 19.42
N ILE A 515 6.07 1.58 18.71
CA ILE A 515 4.68 1.50 19.17
C ILE A 515 4.06 0.26 18.52
N LYS A 516 3.72 -0.72 19.35
CA LYS A 516 2.98 -1.91 18.95
C LYS A 516 1.49 -1.67 19.13
N LEU A 517 0.75 -1.62 18.04
CA LEU A 517 -0.70 -1.42 18.10
C LEU A 517 -1.45 -2.71 18.45
N PRO A 518 -2.60 -2.60 19.10
CA PRO A 518 -3.46 -3.76 19.34
C PRO A 518 -3.85 -4.44 18.02
N LYS A 519 -3.65 -5.74 17.93
CA LYS A 519 -4.08 -6.54 16.78
C LYS A 519 -4.45 -7.96 17.20
N ASN A 520 -5.24 -8.62 16.36
CA ASN A 520 -5.35 -10.07 16.44
C ASN A 520 -3.98 -10.68 16.10
N VAL A 521 -3.40 -11.48 17.01
CA VAL A 521 -2.03 -12.00 16.88
C VAL A 521 -1.83 -12.90 15.65
N VAL A 522 -2.90 -13.51 15.14
CA VAL A 522 -2.87 -14.36 13.94
C VAL A 522 -3.26 -13.62 12.66
N ALA A 523 -3.75 -12.38 12.76
CA ALA A 523 -4.15 -11.60 11.60
C ALA A 523 -2.95 -10.91 10.97
N ILE A 524 -2.96 -10.85 9.62
CA ILE A 524 -2.13 -9.93 8.87
C ILE A 524 -2.90 -8.61 8.84
N ASP A 525 -2.29 -7.58 9.37
CA ASP A 525 -2.84 -6.23 9.35
C ASP A 525 -1.69 -5.23 9.31
N PHE A 526 -1.84 -4.13 8.59
CA PHE A 526 -0.82 -3.10 8.48
C PHE A 526 -1.43 -1.71 8.41
N ILE A 527 -0.64 -0.73 8.80
CA ILE A 527 -1.01 0.68 8.78
C ILE A 527 -1.05 1.16 7.33
N VAL A 528 -2.12 1.85 6.96
CA VAL A 528 -2.30 2.45 5.63
C VAL A 528 -2.26 3.97 5.66
N SER A 529 -2.58 4.59 6.78
CA SER A 529 -2.40 6.03 6.94
C SER A 529 -2.11 6.43 8.37
N ILE A 530 -1.44 7.55 8.50
CA ILE A 530 -1.24 8.26 9.76
C ILE A 530 -1.42 9.75 9.52
N GLU A 531 -2.26 10.38 10.33
CA GLU A 531 -2.53 11.81 10.24
C GLU A 531 -2.45 12.46 11.62
N GLU A 532 -2.00 13.70 11.64
CA GLU A 532 -2.00 14.49 12.86
C GLU A 532 -3.26 15.35 12.95
N VAL A 533 -4.04 15.13 14.01
CA VAL A 533 -5.23 15.93 14.32
C VAL A 533 -5.16 16.38 15.78
N ASN A 534 -5.19 17.67 16.06
CA ASN A 534 -5.17 18.23 17.43
C ASN A 534 -4.00 17.72 18.30
N ASN A 535 -2.82 17.54 17.74
CA ASN A 535 -1.62 16.97 18.37
C ASN A 535 -1.71 15.47 18.72
N ALA A 536 -2.74 14.77 18.27
CA ALA A 536 -2.83 13.33 18.31
C ALA A 536 -2.50 12.73 16.95
N LEU A 537 -1.95 11.53 16.95
CA LEU A 537 -1.74 10.74 15.73
C LEU A 537 -2.92 9.80 15.57
N PHE A 538 -3.66 9.98 14.47
CA PHE A 538 -4.70 9.05 14.03
C PHE A 538 -4.12 8.07 13.03
N ILE A 539 -4.27 6.79 13.32
CA ILE A 539 -3.71 5.69 12.54
C ILE A 539 -4.86 4.83 12.03
N SER A 540 -4.87 4.55 10.75
CA SER A 540 -5.81 3.61 10.16
C SER A 540 -5.10 2.41 9.55
N CYS A 541 -5.79 1.26 9.56
CA CYS A 541 -5.25 -0.02 9.13
C CYS A 541 -6.10 -0.63 8.01
N VAL A 542 -5.49 -1.50 7.21
CA VAL A 542 -6.18 -2.23 6.14
C VAL A 542 -7.42 -2.96 6.64
N SER A 543 -7.35 -3.54 7.85
CA SER A 543 -8.50 -4.23 8.47
C SER A 543 -9.66 -3.30 8.87
N GLY A 544 -9.51 -1.98 8.73
CA GLY A 544 -10.43 -0.98 9.26
C GLY A 544 -10.28 -0.69 10.75
N ASN A 545 -9.24 -1.23 11.41
CA ASN A 545 -8.89 -0.82 12.76
C ASN A 545 -8.36 0.62 12.76
N MET A 546 -8.71 1.38 13.80
CA MET A 546 -8.29 2.76 14.00
C MET A 546 -7.74 2.98 15.39
N PHE A 547 -6.75 3.85 15.49
CA PHE A 547 -6.09 4.17 16.75
C PHE A 547 -5.83 5.66 16.85
N GLU A 548 -5.98 6.20 18.04
CA GLU A 548 -5.52 7.54 18.39
C GLU A 548 -4.41 7.43 19.42
N ILE A 549 -3.26 8.00 19.11
CA ILE A 549 -2.09 8.01 19.97
C ILE A 549 -1.78 9.46 20.32
N VAL A 550 -1.54 9.72 21.58
CA VAL A 550 -1.15 11.03 22.09
C VAL A 550 0.24 10.98 22.73
N GLU A 551 0.95 12.06 22.63
CA GLU A 551 2.21 12.24 23.39
C GLU A 551 1.86 12.56 24.84
N SER A 552 2.36 11.76 25.81
CA SER A 552 2.09 11.87 27.24
C SER A 552 2.87 12.97 27.93
#